data_4a436cdddbf5788a3c4238a3ea3cf669
#
_entry.id   4a436cdddbf5788a3c4238a3ea3cf669
#
_cell.length_a   1.000
_cell.length_b   1.000
_cell.length_c   1.000
_cell.angle_alpha   90.00
_cell.angle_beta   90.00
_cell.angle_gamma   90.00
#
_symmetry.space_group_name_H-M   'P 1'
#
loop_
_entity.id
_entity.type
_entity.pdbx_description
1 polymer ?
#
loop_
_entity_poly.entity_id
_entity_poly.type
_entity_poly.pdbx_seq_one_letter_code
_entity_poly.pdbx_strand_id
1 'polypeptide(L)'
;MSSVIQDAANDENARYKRVIRTAEELFKRVGFRAVTMELVARDANVAKATLYSYFKNKDELYMAVCARMAQILRGSVQQALSMPDASLDARLAEAIVAKQRPLCTLIKASPHAAELFSYSHSMAGELFANLDVEIVDMLRAAMAEDAELAPDAAQLARALYFGGGALANRTETLAQMESEV
;
A
#
# COMPACT_ATOMS: atom_id res chain seq x y z
N MET A 1 32.52 -3.89 19.59
CA MET A 1 32.31 -4.41 18.20
C MET A 1 30.82 -4.49 17.83
N SER A 2 29.90 -4.75 18.75
CA SER A 2 28.46 -4.89 18.46
C SER A 2 27.78 -3.58 17.97
N SER A 3 28.14 -2.41 18.50
CA SER A 3 27.50 -1.14 18.15
C SER A 3 27.83 -0.67 16.73
N VAL A 4 29.08 -0.81 16.29
CA VAL A 4 29.53 -0.40 14.95
C VAL A 4 28.84 -1.24 13.84
N ILE A 5 28.61 -2.53 14.10
CA ILE A 5 27.89 -3.41 13.16
C ILE A 5 26.41 -3.03 13.10
N GLN A 6 25.82 -2.69 14.23
CA GLN A 6 24.44 -2.25 14.33
C GLN A 6 24.21 -0.90 13.64
N ASP A 7 25.15 0.04 13.79
CA ASP A 7 25.10 1.36 13.15
C ASP A 7 25.23 1.24 11.62
N ALA A 8 26.12 0.39 11.13
CA ALA A 8 26.28 0.12 9.70
C ALA A 8 25.02 -0.53 9.09
N ALA A 9 24.39 -1.48 9.78
CA ALA A 9 23.16 -2.12 9.33
C ALA A 9 21.98 -1.14 9.32
N ASN A 10 21.91 -0.23 10.31
CA ASN A 10 20.88 0.81 10.37
C ASN A 10 21.03 1.82 9.22
N ASP A 11 22.27 2.21 8.88
CA ASP A 11 22.57 3.13 7.78
C ASP A 11 22.23 2.50 6.43
N GLU A 12 22.56 1.22 6.23
CA GLU A 12 22.20 0.47 5.02
C GLU A 12 20.67 0.37 4.85
N ASN A 13 19.93 0.04 5.90
CA ASN A 13 18.47 0.00 5.90
C ASN A 13 17.85 1.38 5.61
N ALA A 14 18.44 2.46 6.16
CA ALA A 14 18.00 3.82 5.88
C ALA A 14 18.23 4.20 4.41
N ARG A 15 19.36 3.82 3.82
CA ARG A 15 19.65 4.02 2.38
C ARG A 15 18.69 3.24 1.50
N TYR A 16 18.45 1.97 1.79
CA TYR A 16 17.50 1.13 1.07
C TYR A 16 16.08 1.75 1.07
N LYS A 17 15.58 2.15 2.24
CA LYS A 17 14.28 2.81 2.37
C LYS A 17 14.22 4.15 1.63
N ARG A 18 15.31 4.92 1.61
CA ARG A 18 15.39 6.17 0.87
C ARG A 18 15.31 5.94 -0.63
N VAL A 19 16.01 4.93 -1.17
CA VAL A 19 15.94 4.56 -2.59
C VAL A 19 14.50 4.22 -3.00
N ILE A 20 13.81 3.39 -2.24
CA ILE A 20 12.42 3.01 -2.55
C ILE A 20 11.50 4.23 -2.53
N ARG A 21 11.61 5.12 -1.54
CA ARG A 21 10.79 6.35 -1.48
C ARG A 21 11.06 7.27 -2.66
N THR A 22 12.33 7.48 -3.00
CA THR A 22 12.71 8.28 -4.16
C THR A 22 12.17 7.70 -5.46
N ALA A 23 12.25 6.39 -5.64
CA ALA A 23 11.68 5.70 -6.79
C ALA A 23 10.16 5.86 -6.86
N GLU A 24 9.46 5.70 -5.74
CA GLU A 24 8.01 5.91 -5.66
C GLU A 24 7.60 7.33 -6.11
N GLU A 25 8.30 8.36 -5.61
CA GLU A 25 8.06 9.76 -5.99
C GLU A 25 8.34 10.00 -7.47
N LEU A 26 9.42 9.45 -8.00
CA LEU A 26 9.76 9.54 -9.42
C LEU A 26 8.72 8.86 -10.30
N PHE A 27 8.28 7.65 -9.96
CA PHE A 27 7.23 6.95 -10.70
C PHE A 27 5.93 7.76 -10.72
N LYS A 28 5.54 8.36 -9.60
CA LYS A 28 4.36 9.23 -9.53
C LYS A 28 4.50 10.50 -10.37
N ARG A 29 5.69 11.09 -10.39
CA ARG A 29 5.94 12.40 -11.03
C ARG A 29 6.11 12.30 -12.54
N VAL A 30 6.84 11.30 -13.03
CA VAL A 30 7.21 11.21 -14.45
C VAL A 30 6.81 9.89 -15.13
N GLY A 31 6.13 9.00 -14.43
CA GLY A 31 5.69 7.70 -14.93
C GLY A 31 6.78 6.61 -14.91
N PHE A 32 6.35 5.35 -14.94
CA PHE A 32 7.28 4.21 -14.88
C PHE A 32 8.26 4.19 -16.05
N ARG A 33 7.79 4.50 -17.29
CA ARG A 33 8.61 4.41 -18.50
C ARG A 33 9.77 5.39 -18.49
N ALA A 34 9.54 6.62 -18.05
CA ALA A 34 10.54 7.70 -18.05
C ALA A 34 11.60 7.57 -16.95
N VAL A 35 11.32 6.81 -15.88
CA VAL A 35 12.29 6.60 -14.79
C VAL A 35 13.39 5.65 -15.24
N THR A 36 14.65 6.05 -14.95
CA THR A 36 15.84 5.20 -15.14
C THR A 36 16.53 4.93 -13.80
N MET A 37 17.32 3.86 -13.73
CA MET A 37 18.10 3.53 -12.52
C MET A 37 19.09 4.66 -12.17
N GLU A 38 19.67 5.30 -13.17
CA GLU A 38 20.58 6.45 -12.99
C GLU A 38 19.87 7.65 -12.35
N LEU A 39 18.64 7.94 -12.81
CA LEU A 39 17.82 9.00 -12.25
C LEU A 39 17.52 8.73 -10.77
N VAL A 40 17.14 7.49 -10.43
CA VAL A 40 16.89 7.08 -9.04
C VAL A 40 18.14 7.19 -8.19
N ALA A 41 19.29 6.68 -8.65
CA ALA A 41 20.56 6.76 -7.92
C ALA A 41 20.95 8.21 -7.59
N ARG A 42 20.84 9.11 -8.59
CA ARG A 42 21.12 10.52 -8.44
C ARG A 42 20.20 11.19 -7.42
N ASP A 43 18.87 11.03 -7.57
CA ASP A 43 17.89 11.71 -6.74
C ASP A 43 17.83 11.11 -5.32
N ALA A 44 18.15 9.80 -5.15
CA ALA A 44 18.32 9.18 -3.84
C ALA A 44 19.67 9.48 -3.18
N ASN A 45 20.57 10.18 -3.86
CA ASN A 45 21.94 10.43 -3.41
C ASN A 45 22.67 9.16 -2.96
N VAL A 46 22.71 8.18 -3.85
CA VAL A 46 23.48 6.92 -3.69
C VAL A 46 24.34 6.67 -4.92
N ALA A 47 25.46 5.96 -4.73
CA ALA A 47 26.26 5.53 -5.86
C ALA A 47 25.48 4.52 -6.73
N LYS A 48 25.67 4.57 -8.05
CA LYS A 48 25.03 3.63 -9.00
C LYS A 48 25.28 2.17 -8.60
N ALA A 49 26.52 1.83 -8.19
CA ALA A 49 26.86 0.50 -7.72
C ALA A 49 26.04 0.07 -6.50
N THR A 50 25.78 1.00 -5.57
CA THR A 50 24.95 0.74 -4.38
C THR A 50 23.49 0.49 -4.77
N LEU A 51 22.93 1.24 -5.74
CA LEU A 51 21.59 0.96 -6.22
C LEU A 51 21.51 -0.43 -6.86
N TYR A 52 22.46 -0.79 -7.71
CA TYR A 52 22.49 -2.09 -8.36
C TYR A 52 22.81 -3.27 -7.42
N SER A 53 23.39 -3.01 -6.24
CA SER A 53 23.50 -4.04 -5.20
C SER A 53 22.16 -4.36 -4.53
N TYR A 54 21.21 -3.42 -4.53
CA TYR A 54 19.87 -3.62 -3.99
C TYR A 54 18.89 -4.17 -5.04
N PHE A 55 18.97 -3.68 -6.29
CA PHE A 55 18.00 -4.00 -7.34
C PHE A 55 18.72 -4.18 -8.68
N LYS A 56 18.57 -5.34 -9.30
CA LYS A 56 19.21 -5.66 -10.58
C LYS A 56 18.71 -4.81 -11.74
N ASN A 57 17.44 -4.39 -11.65
CA ASN A 57 16.76 -3.63 -12.70
C ASN A 57 15.62 -2.78 -12.12
N LYS A 58 14.98 -1.99 -12.98
CA LYS A 58 13.86 -1.12 -12.63
C LYS A 58 12.63 -1.90 -12.18
N ASP A 59 12.42 -3.09 -12.70
CA ASP A 59 11.27 -3.93 -12.38
C ASP A 59 11.37 -4.44 -10.95
N GLU A 60 12.55 -4.91 -10.50
CA GLU A 60 12.78 -5.28 -9.10
C GLU A 60 12.59 -4.10 -8.15
N LEU A 61 13.06 -2.91 -8.54
CA LEU A 61 12.84 -1.69 -7.77
C LEU A 61 11.35 -1.32 -7.69
N TYR A 62 10.62 -1.46 -8.79
CA TYR A 62 9.17 -1.22 -8.82
C TYR A 62 8.41 -2.21 -7.93
N MET A 63 8.77 -3.49 -7.99
CA MET A 63 8.22 -4.52 -7.10
C MET A 63 8.43 -4.17 -5.61
N ALA A 64 9.61 -3.64 -5.26
CA ALA A 64 9.87 -3.18 -3.88
C ALA A 64 9.02 -1.95 -3.49
N VAL A 65 8.73 -1.05 -4.43
CA VAL A 65 7.77 0.05 -4.23
C VAL A 65 6.36 -0.50 -4.01
N CYS A 66 5.90 -1.45 -4.82
CA CYS A 66 4.61 -2.12 -4.63
C CYS A 66 4.52 -2.86 -3.28
N ALA A 67 5.57 -3.57 -2.89
CA ALA A 67 5.63 -4.26 -1.60
C ALA A 67 5.53 -3.27 -0.42
N ARG A 68 6.22 -2.13 -0.51
CA ARG A 68 6.09 -1.04 0.47
C ARG A 68 4.66 -0.49 0.54
N MET A 69 4.01 -0.28 -0.60
CA MET A 69 2.62 0.17 -0.67
C MET A 69 1.69 -0.85 -0.01
N ALA A 70 1.84 -2.13 -0.30
CA ALA A 70 1.08 -3.21 0.32
C ALA A 70 1.24 -3.23 1.85
N GLN A 71 2.46 -3.01 2.37
CA GLN A 71 2.70 -2.90 3.81
C GLN A 71 2.00 -1.69 4.43
N ILE A 72 2.00 -0.53 3.77
CA ILE A 72 1.29 0.67 4.23
C ILE A 72 -0.21 0.41 4.28
N LEU A 73 -0.79 -0.18 3.23
CA LEU A 73 -2.22 -0.52 3.17
C LEU A 73 -2.62 -1.48 4.29
N ARG A 74 -1.86 -2.56 4.46
CA ARG A 74 -2.07 -3.52 5.57
C ARG A 74 -2.05 -2.82 6.92
N GLY A 75 -1.03 -2.02 7.17
CA GLY A 75 -0.86 -1.30 8.44
C GLY A 75 -2.00 -0.30 8.71
N SER A 76 -2.47 0.40 7.67
CA SER A 76 -3.59 1.34 7.80
C SER A 76 -4.91 0.64 8.14
N VAL A 77 -5.19 -0.50 7.49
CA VAL A 77 -6.38 -1.32 7.81
C VAL A 77 -6.28 -1.88 9.23
N GLN A 78 -5.14 -2.43 9.61
CA GLN A 78 -4.93 -2.95 10.95
C GLN A 78 -5.11 -1.87 12.02
N GLN A 79 -4.59 -0.67 11.78
CA GLN A 79 -4.76 0.48 12.68
C GLN A 79 -6.23 0.87 12.82
N ALA A 80 -6.97 0.92 11.71
CA ALA A 80 -8.41 1.23 11.73
C ALA A 80 -9.19 0.21 12.53
N LEU A 81 -8.94 -1.09 12.33
CA LEU A 81 -9.62 -2.16 13.07
C LEU A 81 -9.24 -2.20 14.56
N SER A 82 -8.10 -1.63 14.94
CA SER A 82 -7.62 -1.57 16.32
C SER A 82 -7.95 -0.26 17.04
N MET A 83 -8.82 0.59 16.49
CA MET A 83 -9.18 1.89 17.09
C MET A 83 -9.81 1.66 18.48
N PRO A 84 -9.23 2.21 19.55
CA PRO A 84 -9.81 2.13 20.89
C PRO A 84 -11.10 2.94 20.93
N ASP A 85 -12.05 2.49 21.74
CA ASP A 85 -13.31 3.19 22.02
C ASP A 85 -14.23 3.42 20.80
N ALA A 86 -13.89 2.89 19.62
CA ALA A 86 -14.73 2.92 18.45
C ALA A 86 -15.64 1.68 18.36
N SER A 87 -16.88 1.87 17.93
CA SER A 87 -17.79 0.76 17.66
C SER A 87 -17.26 -0.12 16.50
N LEU A 88 -17.73 -1.35 16.40
CA LEU A 88 -17.28 -2.27 15.34
C LEU A 88 -17.59 -1.73 13.94
N ASP A 89 -18.78 -1.18 13.74
CA ASP A 89 -19.19 -0.55 12.49
C ASP A 89 -18.27 0.62 12.10
N ALA A 90 -17.90 1.50 13.03
CA ALA A 90 -16.96 2.59 12.79
C ALA A 90 -15.55 2.07 12.44
N ARG A 91 -15.07 1.03 13.10
CA ARG A 91 -13.78 0.39 12.79
C ARG A 91 -13.78 -0.24 11.40
N LEU A 92 -14.86 -0.93 11.02
CA LEU A 92 -15.01 -1.55 9.72
C LEU A 92 -15.10 -0.51 8.61
N ALA A 93 -15.89 0.56 8.79
CA ALA A 93 -15.99 1.66 7.86
C ALA A 93 -14.63 2.33 7.63
N GLU A 94 -13.91 2.70 8.70
CA GLU A 94 -12.58 3.31 8.58
C GLU A 94 -11.58 2.35 7.93
N ALA A 95 -11.66 1.05 8.16
CA ALA A 95 -10.78 0.07 7.51
C ALA A 95 -10.94 0.08 5.98
N ILE A 96 -12.17 0.17 5.48
CA ILE A 96 -12.44 0.29 4.03
C ILE A 96 -11.94 1.62 3.48
N VAL A 97 -12.21 2.73 4.17
CA VAL A 97 -11.72 4.06 3.78
C VAL A 97 -10.18 4.09 3.78
N ALA A 98 -9.53 3.58 4.81
CA ALA A 98 -8.07 3.52 4.94
C ALA A 98 -7.41 2.75 3.78
N LYS A 99 -8.04 1.66 3.31
CA LYS A 99 -7.59 0.91 2.14
C LYS A 99 -7.66 1.75 0.85
N GLN A 100 -8.73 2.51 0.66
CA GLN A 100 -8.97 3.26 -0.58
C GLN A 100 -8.21 4.59 -0.65
N ARG A 101 -7.93 5.21 0.49
CA ARG A 101 -7.31 6.54 0.60
C ARG A 101 -6.01 6.70 -0.20
N PRO A 102 -5.02 5.76 -0.16
CA PRO A 102 -3.79 5.89 -0.94
C PRO A 102 -4.02 5.89 -2.45
N LEU A 103 -4.99 5.09 -2.91
CA LEU A 103 -5.38 5.02 -4.31
C LEU A 103 -6.01 6.33 -4.79
N CYS A 104 -7.00 6.84 -4.06
CA CYS A 104 -7.61 8.13 -4.35
C CYS A 104 -6.57 9.25 -4.36
N THR A 105 -5.62 9.24 -3.43
CA THR A 105 -4.53 10.21 -3.38
C THR A 105 -3.62 10.10 -4.60
N LEU A 106 -3.28 8.88 -5.02
CA LEU A 106 -2.46 8.65 -6.22
C LEU A 106 -3.16 9.16 -7.48
N ILE A 107 -4.44 8.85 -7.66
CA ILE A 107 -5.23 9.29 -8.83
C ILE A 107 -5.26 10.81 -8.93
N LYS A 108 -5.44 11.50 -7.80
CA LYS A 108 -5.46 12.97 -7.76
C LYS A 108 -4.10 13.61 -7.96
N ALA A 109 -3.04 12.98 -7.45
CA ALA A 109 -1.71 13.58 -7.40
C ALA A 109 -0.83 13.25 -8.62
N SER A 110 -1.17 12.21 -9.39
CA SER A 110 -0.29 11.73 -10.47
C SER A 110 -1.01 11.64 -11.81
N PRO A 111 -0.53 12.35 -12.84
CA PRO A 111 -1.02 12.17 -14.21
C PRO A 111 -0.68 10.79 -14.79
N HIS A 112 0.19 10.04 -14.11
CA HIS A 112 0.63 8.70 -14.51
C HIS A 112 -0.07 7.58 -13.72
N ALA A 113 -1.11 7.90 -12.93
CA ALA A 113 -1.80 6.92 -12.07
C ALA A 113 -2.31 5.71 -12.88
N ALA A 114 -2.93 5.93 -14.04
CA ALA A 114 -3.43 4.85 -14.89
C ALA A 114 -2.31 3.93 -15.41
N GLU A 115 -1.16 4.51 -15.79
CA GLU A 115 0.03 3.74 -16.19
C GLU A 115 0.55 2.91 -15.02
N LEU A 116 0.73 3.52 -13.85
CA LEU A 116 1.22 2.84 -12.65
C LEU A 116 0.29 1.71 -12.21
N PHE A 117 -1.02 1.91 -12.33
CA PHE A 117 -2.03 0.87 -12.08
C PHE A 117 -1.88 -0.32 -13.01
N SER A 118 -1.79 -0.05 -14.32
CA SER A 118 -1.61 -1.10 -15.33
C SER A 118 -0.35 -1.91 -15.06
N TYR A 119 0.77 -1.25 -14.74
CA TYR A 119 2.02 -1.92 -14.38
C TYR A 119 1.92 -2.71 -13.09
N SER A 120 1.32 -2.16 -12.03
CA SER A 120 1.16 -2.88 -10.76
C SER A 120 0.28 -4.12 -10.94
N HIS A 121 -0.78 -4.04 -11.74
CA HIS A 121 -1.63 -5.18 -12.02
C HIS A 121 -0.89 -6.31 -12.76
N SER A 122 -0.05 -5.96 -13.74
CA SER A 122 0.71 -6.95 -14.51
C SER A 122 1.91 -7.54 -13.78
N MET A 123 2.62 -6.73 -12.96
CA MET A 123 3.88 -7.14 -12.32
C MET A 123 3.70 -7.57 -10.87
N ALA A 124 2.78 -6.94 -10.14
CA ALA A 124 2.56 -7.15 -8.71
C ALA A 124 1.14 -7.69 -8.41
N GLY A 125 0.44 -8.23 -9.40
CA GLY A 125 -0.94 -8.73 -9.25
C GLY A 125 -1.08 -9.77 -8.15
N GLU A 126 -0.17 -10.73 -8.07
CA GLU A 126 -0.17 -11.76 -7.02
C GLU A 126 0.07 -11.14 -5.62
N LEU A 127 0.97 -10.17 -5.51
CA LEU A 127 1.22 -9.45 -4.25
C LEU A 127 -0.05 -8.76 -3.74
N PHE A 128 -0.78 -8.06 -4.62
CA PHE A 128 -2.00 -7.37 -4.23
C PHE A 128 -3.16 -8.34 -4.02
N ALA A 129 -3.25 -9.43 -4.78
CA ALA A 129 -4.24 -10.48 -4.53
C ALA A 129 -4.06 -11.14 -3.15
N ASN A 130 -2.81 -11.39 -2.74
CA ASN A 130 -2.51 -11.89 -1.40
C ASN A 130 -2.88 -10.85 -0.32
N LEU A 131 -2.61 -9.57 -0.55
CA LEU A 131 -3.03 -8.50 0.36
C LEU A 131 -4.56 -8.42 0.47
N ASP A 132 -5.30 -8.61 -0.62
CA ASP A 132 -6.76 -8.63 -0.61
C ASP A 132 -7.29 -9.76 0.30
N VAL A 133 -6.71 -10.96 0.20
CA VAL A 133 -7.06 -12.09 1.08
C VAL A 133 -6.76 -11.75 2.54
N GLU A 134 -5.58 -11.20 2.84
CA GLU A 134 -5.19 -10.81 4.20
C GLU A 134 -6.16 -9.76 4.78
N ILE A 135 -6.56 -8.76 4.01
CA ILE A 135 -7.49 -7.72 4.47
C ILE A 135 -8.88 -8.32 4.74
N VAL A 136 -9.37 -9.18 3.86
CA VAL A 136 -10.65 -9.90 4.09
C VAL A 136 -10.58 -10.73 5.37
N ASP A 137 -9.46 -11.40 5.64
CA ASP A 137 -9.28 -12.16 6.88
C ASP A 137 -9.22 -11.28 8.13
N MET A 138 -8.62 -10.08 8.04
CA MET A 138 -8.65 -9.09 9.14
C MET A 138 -10.07 -8.62 9.43
N LEU A 139 -10.87 -8.28 8.40
CA LEU A 139 -12.27 -7.88 8.53
C LEU A 139 -13.10 -9.02 9.14
N ARG A 140 -12.92 -10.23 8.64
CA ARG A 140 -13.59 -11.44 9.17
C ARG A 140 -13.27 -11.67 10.65
N ALA A 141 -12.00 -11.53 11.04
CA ALA A 141 -11.59 -11.70 12.44
C ALA A 141 -12.24 -10.65 13.35
N ALA A 142 -12.30 -9.40 12.92
CA ALA A 142 -12.98 -8.33 13.67
C ALA A 142 -14.49 -8.57 13.81
N MET A 143 -15.17 -9.04 12.75
CA MET A 143 -16.59 -9.37 12.80
C MET A 143 -16.89 -10.61 13.65
N ALA A 144 -15.96 -11.56 13.72
CA ALA A 144 -16.14 -12.78 14.53
C ALA A 144 -16.09 -12.52 16.04
N GLU A 145 -15.66 -11.34 16.49
CA GLU A 145 -15.72 -10.91 17.89
C GLU A 145 -17.16 -10.53 18.31
N ASP A 146 -18.03 -10.23 17.38
CA ASP A 146 -19.44 -9.89 17.60
C ASP A 146 -20.32 -11.14 17.45
N ALA A 147 -21.14 -11.44 18.46
CA ALA A 147 -21.96 -12.65 18.50
C ALA A 147 -23.04 -12.70 17.41
N GLU A 148 -23.55 -11.54 16.94
CA GLU A 148 -24.56 -11.46 15.91
C GLU A 148 -23.95 -11.63 14.51
N LEU A 149 -22.73 -11.14 14.29
CA LEU A 149 -22.03 -11.19 13.00
C LEU A 149 -21.20 -12.46 12.83
N ALA A 150 -20.76 -13.10 13.90
CA ALA A 150 -19.86 -14.25 13.88
C ALA A 150 -20.30 -15.40 12.96
N PRO A 151 -21.59 -15.80 12.88
CA PRO A 151 -22.04 -16.88 12.01
C PRO A 151 -21.79 -16.60 10.52
N ASP A 152 -21.90 -15.34 10.09
CA ASP A 152 -21.81 -14.90 8.70
C ASP A 152 -20.56 -14.06 8.41
N ALA A 153 -19.64 -13.94 9.35
CA ALA A 153 -18.46 -13.05 9.30
C ALA A 153 -17.65 -13.22 8.00
N ALA A 154 -17.50 -14.44 7.50
CA ALA A 154 -16.74 -14.69 6.28
C ALA A 154 -17.42 -14.11 5.02
N GLN A 155 -18.75 -14.21 4.95
CA GLN A 155 -19.53 -13.70 3.81
C GLN A 155 -19.63 -12.17 3.89
N LEU A 156 -19.89 -11.62 5.08
CA LEU A 156 -19.98 -10.20 5.33
C LEU A 156 -18.66 -9.47 5.06
N ALA A 157 -17.53 -10.02 5.51
CA ALA A 157 -16.21 -9.45 5.25
C ALA A 157 -15.91 -9.36 3.74
N ARG A 158 -16.22 -10.40 2.99
CA ARG A 158 -16.07 -10.38 1.52
C ARG A 158 -17.00 -9.38 0.87
N ALA A 159 -18.27 -9.34 1.27
CA ALA A 159 -19.24 -8.39 0.73
C ALA A 159 -18.83 -6.93 1.00
N LEU A 160 -18.41 -6.62 2.23
CA LEU A 160 -17.91 -5.30 2.62
C LEU A 160 -16.67 -4.90 1.82
N TYR A 161 -15.71 -5.82 1.70
CA TYR A 161 -14.46 -5.56 0.98
C TYR A 161 -14.69 -5.23 -0.50
N PHE A 162 -15.42 -6.08 -1.22
CA PHE A 162 -15.68 -5.90 -2.65
C PHE A 162 -16.72 -4.81 -2.93
N GLY A 163 -17.74 -4.69 -2.08
CA GLY A 163 -18.74 -3.61 -2.17
C GLY A 163 -18.12 -2.23 -1.94
N GLY A 164 -17.31 -2.08 -0.88
CA GLY A 164 -16.57 -0.85 -0.61
C GLY A 164 -15.62 -0.47 -1.74
N GLY A 165 -14.95 -1.44 -2.37
CA GLY A 165 -14.12 -1.22 -3.55
C GLY A 165 -14.91 -0.73 -4.78
N ALA A 166 -16.10 -1.25 -4.99
CA ALA A 166 -16.98 -0.82 -6.08
C ALA A 166 -17.50 0.62 -5.88
N LEU A 167 -17.83 1.01 -4.65
CA LEU A 167 -18.18 2.39 -4.31
C LEU A 167 -17.03 3.35 -4.57
N ALA A 168 -15.82 3.01 -4.13
CA ALA A 168 -14.62 3.82 -4.34
C ALA A 168 -14.33 4.11 -5.82
N ASN A 169 -14.58 3.16 -6.70
CA ASN A 169 -14.42 3.35 -8.14
C ASN A 169 -15.48 4.26 -8.78
N ARG A 170 -16.58 4.52 -8.07
CA ARG A 170 -17.70 5.37 -8.54
C ARG A 170 -17.66 6.78 -7.95
N THR A 171 -16.95 6.96 -6.83
CA THR A 171 -16.89 8.26 -6.14
C THR A 171 -15.67 9.06 -6.58
N GLU A 172 -15.89 10.30 -7.00
CA GLU A 172 -14.80 11.19 -7.47
C GLU A 172 -13.99 11.79 -6.31
N THR A 173 -14.48 11.70 -5.06
CA THR A 173 -13.84 12.32 -3.90
C THR A 173 -13.86 11.43 -2.65
N LEU A 174 -12.82 11.55 -1.80
CA LEU A 174 -12.78 10.89 -0.49
C LEU A 174 -13.94 11.29 0.41
N ALA A 175 -14.36 12.56 0.37
CA ALA A 175 -15.49 13.05 1.16
C ALA A 175 -16.82 12.39 0.78
N GLN A 176 -17.02 12.06 -0.49
CA GLN A 176 -18.16 11.28 -0.94
C GLN A 176 -18.09 9.84 -0.43
N MET A 177 -16.90 9.22 -0.46
CA MET A 177 -16.73 7.87 0.09
C MET A 177 -17.05 7.81 1.59
N GLU A 178 -16.58 8.80 2.36
CA GLU A 178 -16.81 8.86 3.82
C GLU A 178 -18.29 9.03 4.18
N SER A 179 -19.09 9.59 3.28
CA SER A 179 -20.55 9.75 3.48
C SER A 179 -21.38 8.55 3.01
N GLU A 180 -20.82 7.65 2.22
CA GLU A 180 -21.50 6.47 1.64
C GLU A 180 -21.13 5.15 2.35
N VAL A 181 -20.16 5.16 3.29
CA VAL A 181 -19.77 4.04 4.13
C VAL A 181 -20.43 4.12 5.49
#